data_26251a2ffcc42da60f2d110fcaec30d6
#
_entry.id   26251a2ffcc42da60f2d110fcaec30d6
#
_cell.length_a   1.000
_cell.length_b   1.000
_cell.length_c   1.000
_cell.angle_alpha   90.00
_cell.angle_beta   90.00
_cell.angle_gamma   90.00
#
_symmetry.space_group_name_H-M   'P 1'
#
loop_
_entity.id
_entity.type
_entity.pdbx_description
1 polymer ?
#
loop_
_entity_poly.entity_id
_entity_poly.type
_entity_poly.pdbx_seq_one_letter_code
_entity_poly.pdbx_strand_id
1 'polypeptide(L)'
;SNYNPLATIDDSSCVYCNHTVIVSTTNVSCNGYNDGSIIVTASGGVPPFQYSLGGALSQTNGTFSGLTAGIYSVDVTDANGCMIFQTVVINEPNPLFVNAFSTDISCFGYCDGSAFSMPSGGTPPYSYLWSNGNITDNISVLCAGAYIVNVTDSNNCVNIETLVIVEPSALSISVDSTDETSALNDGSVTAFLNGGVPAYAYAWSNGGAVNPQVNLAPGLYTVDVTDANGCIISDATFVNAYNPTGVINIKNTDKTVIKVTDVLGQETPYRRN
;
A
#
# COMPACT_ATOMS: atom_id res chain seq x y z
N SER A 1 30.40 47.80 -29.20
CA SER A 1 31.42 48.10 -30.21
C SER A 1 31.52 49.64 -30.34
N ASN A 2 32.72 50.14 -30.31
CA ASN A 2 33.06 51.58 -30.50
C ASN A 2 33.26 51.92 -31.99
N TYR A 3 32.78 51.12 -32.92
CA TYR A 3 32.86 51.33 -34.36
C TYR A 3 32.19 52.66 -34.75
N ASN A 4 32.99 53.61 -35.24
CA ASN A 4 32.52 54.86 -35.84
C ASN A 4 32.67 54.80 -37.38
N PRO A 5 31.56 54.66 -38.15
CA PRO A 5 31.65 54.52 -39.59
C PRO A 5 32.10 55.79 -40.30
N LEU A 6 32.23 56.91 -39.60
CA LEU A 6 32.71 58.21 -40.13
C LEU A 6 34.18 58.48 -39.83
N ALA A 7 34.86 57.58 -39.07
CA ALA A 7 36.28 57.73 -38.80
C ALA A 7 37.08 57.53 -40.08
N THR A 8 37.91 58.54 -40.45
CA THR A 8 38.81 58.52 -41.63
C THR A 8 40.20 58.01 -41.33
N ILE A 9 40.51 57.78 -40.08
CA ILE A 9 41.80 57.27 -39.63
C ILE A 9 41.52 56.19 -38.59
N ASP A 10 42.09 55.00 -38.80
CA ASP A 10 42.09 53.94 -37.79
C ASP A 10 43.14 54.33 -36.73
N ASP A 11 42.67 54.72 -35.54
CA ASP A 11 43.53 55.06 -34.40
C ASP A 11 43.85 53.82 -33.55
N SER A 12 43.54 52.62 -34.02
CA SER A 12 43.71 51.35 -33.35
C SER A 12 42.91 51.22 -32.02
N SER A 13 41.92 52.11 -31.84
CA SER A 13 41.07 52.06 -30.64
C SER A 13 39.93 51.00 -30.78
N CYS A 14 39.69 50.50 -31.99
CA CYS A 14 38.72 49.47 -32.22
C CYS A 14 39.27 48.09 -31.90
N VAL A 15 38.89 47.53 -30.80
CA VAL A 15 39.21 46.14 -30.46
C VAL A 15 38.18 45.23 -31.15
N TYR A 16 38.61 44.53 -32.19
CA TYR A 16 37.78 43.50 -32.82
C TYR A 16 37.84 42.22 -32.01
N CYS A 17 36.69 41.80 -31.45
CA CYS A 17 36.55 40.53 -30.77
C CYS A 17 36.58 39.42 -31.83
N ASN A 18 37.70 38.69 -31.92
CA ASN A 18 37.92 37.60 -32.89
C ASN A 18 38.02 36.22 -32.23
N HIS A 19 37.73 36.14 -30.90
CA HIS A 19 37.67 34.84 -30.26
C HIS A 19 36.30 34.17 -30.40
N THR A 20 36.30 32.85 -30.42
CA THR A 20 35.11 32.02 -30.45
C THR A 20 34.93 31.31 -29.11
N VAL A 21 33.68 31.16 -28.70
CA VAL A 21 33.31 30.51 -27.46
C VAL A 21 32.43 29.29 -27.76
N ILE A 22 32.85 28.13 -27.28
CA ILE A 22 32.08 26.90 -27.34
C ILE A 22 31.67 26.56 -25.91
N VAL A 23 30.37 26.32 -25.73
CA VAL A 23 29.81 25.95 -24.43
C VAL A 23 29.14 24.60 -24.52
N SER A 24 29.43 23.72 -23.58
CA SER A 24 28.70 22.49 -23.36
C SER A 24 28.13 22.46 -21.94
N THR A 25 26.94 21.90 -21.80
CA THR A 25 26.23 21.83 -20.53
C THR A 25 25.92 20.38 -20.16
N THR A 26 25.96 20.08 -18.87
CA THR A 26 25.40 18.87 -18.30
C THR A 26 24.20 19.28 -17.47
N ASN A 27 23.05 18.70 -17.76
CA ASN A 27 21.84 18.91 -16.97
C ASN A 27 21.99 18.32 -15.58
N VAL A 28 21.14 18.77 -14.63
CA VAL A 28 21.09 18.13 -13.31
C VAL A 28 20.53 16.73 -13.41
N SER A 29 21.03 15.82 -12.60
CA SER A 29 20.63 14.40 -12.64
C SER A 29 19.21 14.19 -12.14
N CYS A 30 18.84 14.87 -11.05
CA CYS A 30 17.53 14.76 -10.40
C CYS A 30 16.87 16.13 -10.25
N ASN A 31 15.55 16.14 -10.20
CA ASN A 31 14.81 17.36 -9.92
C ASN A 31 15.26 17.99 -8.61
N GLY A 32 15.59 19.29 -8.65
CA GLY A 32 16.05 20.07 -7.51
C GLY A 32 17.51 19.84 -7.08
N TYR A 33 18.28 19.04 -7.83
CA TYR A 33 19.70 18.85 -7.54
C TYR A 33 20.55 20.02 -8.07
N ASN A 34 21.80 20.06 -7.62
CA ASN A 34 22.79 21.08 -8.00
C ASN A 34 24.07 20.46 -8.57
N ASP A 35 23.92 19.39 -9.33
CA ASP A 35 25.06 18.66 -9.95
C ASP A 35 25.25 18.98 -11.44
N GLY A 36 24.52 19.97 -11.95
CA GLY A 36 24.70 20.50 -13.28
C GLY A 36 26.06 21.17 -13.49
N SER A 37 26.51 21.23 -14.73
CA SER A 37 27.78 21.87 -15.07
C SER A 37 27.75 22.58 -16.42
N ILE A 38 28.63 23.57 -16.57
CA ILE A 38 28.92 24.29 -17.81
C ILE A 38 30.43 24.21 -18.03
N ILE A 39 30.82 23.79 -19.25
CA ILE A 39 32.20 23.80 -19.70
C ILE A 39 32.31 24.76 -20.87
N VAL A 40 33.18 25.74 -20.74
CA VAL A 40 33.44 26.82 -21.70
C VAL A 40 34.83 26.68 -22.25
N THR A 41 34.94 26.68 -23.57
CA THR A 41 36.22 26.71 -24.28
C THR A 41 36.30 27.93 -25.16
N ALA A 42 37.30 28.76 -25.01
CA ALA A 42 37.57 29.88 -25.88
C ALA A 42 38.77 29.59 -26.80
N SER A 43 38.68 30.06 -28.04
CA SER A 43 39.77 29.97 -29.02
C SER A 43 39.86 31.20 -29.90
N GLY A 44 41.04 31.52 -30.45
CA GLY A 44 41.31 32.83 -31.06
C GLY A 44 41.51 33.91 -29.99
N GLY A 45 41.55 35.18 -30.36
CA GLY A 45 41.77 36.28 -29.41
C GLY A 45 43.14 36.26 -28.74
N VAL A 46 43.26 36.95 -27.62
CA VAL A 46 44.56 37.12 -26.88
C VAL A 46 44.43 36.48 -25.49
N PRO A 47 45.12 35.37 -25.21
CA PRO A 47 45.10 34.79 -23.87
C PRO A 47 45.90 35.64 -22.86
N PRO A 48 45.68 35.51 -21.53
CA PRO A 48 44.76 34.57 -20.90
C PRO A 48 43.28 35.01 -20.99
N PHE A 49 42.38 33.96 -21.05
CA PHE A 49 40.96 34.19 -20.97
C PHE A 49 40.45 34.17 -19.51
N GLN A 50 39.50 35.05 -19.25
CA GLN A 50 38.74 35.08 -18.00
C GLN A 50 37.31 34.65 -18.27
N TYR A 51 36.77 33.77 -17.43
CA TYR A 51 35.43 33.21 -17.52
C TYR A 51 34.60 33.63 -16.33
N SER A 52 33.39 34.12 -16.52
CA SER A 52 32.46 34.40 -15.45
C SER A 52 31.07 33.88 -15.75
N LEU A 53 30.28 33.69 -14.70
CA LEU A 53 28.90 33.21 -14.81
C LEU A 53 27.97 34.21 -14.16
N GLY A 54 27.07 34.84 -14.93
CA GLY A 54 26.11 35.81 -14.44
C GLY A 54 26.70 37.04 -13.79
N GLY A 55 27.91 37.48 -14.21
CA GLY A 55 28.60 38.62 -13.63
C GLY A 55 29.29 38.34 -12.28
N ALA A 56 29.41 37.07 -11.88
CA ALA A 56 30.17 36.67 -10.69
C ALA A 56 31.69 36.91 -10.88
N LEU A 57 32.49 36.66 -9.84
CA LEU A 57 33.94 36.75 -9.91
C LEU A 57 34.48 35.86 -11.04
N SER A 58 35.35 36.44 -11.89
CA SER A 58 35.95 35.73 -13.00
C SER A 58 37.02 34.74 -12.52
N GLN A 59 37.15 33.64 -13.26
CA GLN A 59 38.14 32.58 -13.06
C GLN A 59 38.91 32.29 -14.37
N THR A 60 40.04 31.64 -14.25
CA THR A 60 40.91 31.36 -15.40
C THR A 60 40.61 30.01 -16.07
N ASN A 61 39.76 29.17 -15.43
CA ASN A 61 39.28 27.93 -16.03
C ASN A 61 37.83 28.08 -16.49
N GLY A 62 37.45 27.44 -17.58
CA GLY A 62 36.11 27.53 -18.15
C GLY A 62 35.11 26.54 -17.60
N THR A 63 35.35 25.94 -16.41
CA THR A 63 34.48 24.91 -15.84
C THR A 63 33.69 25.45 -14.64
N PHE A 64 32.37 25.39 -14.72
CA PHE A 64 31.43 25.71 -13.64
C PHE A 64 30.67 24.47 -13.27
N SER A 65 30.69 24.09 -12.02
CA SER A 65 30.01 22.91 -11.49
C SER A 65 29.17 23.25 -10.27
N GLY A 66 28.33 22.30 -9.82
CA GLY A 66 27.45 22.55 -8.68
C GLY A 66 26.27 23.48 -9.03
N LEU A 67 25.84 23.47 -10.29
CA LEU A 67 24.79 24.35 -10.80
C LEU A 67 23.43 23.68 -10.71
N THR A 68 22.42 24.47 -10.35
CA THR A 68 21.02 24.07 -10.41
C THR A 68 20.47 24.22 -11.83
N ALA A 69 19.28 23.71 -12.07
CA ALA A 69 18.55 24.03 -13.29
C ALA A 69 18.28 25.54 -13.39
N GLY A 70 18.44 26.08 -14.57
CA GLY A 70 18.26 27.52 -14.79
C GLY A 70 18.88 28.04 -16.07
N ILE A 71 18.74 29.34 -16.26
CA ILE A 71 19.33 30.08 -17.39
C ILE A 71 20.57 30.81 -16.87
N TYR A 72 21.69 30.62 -17.54
CA TYR A 72 22.96 31.19 -17.16
C TYR A 72 23.53 32.04 -18.28
N SER A 73 24.12 33.22 -17.96
CA SER A 73 24.97 33.99 -18.86
C SER A 73 26.41 33.59 -18.60
N VAL A 74 27.07 33.13 -19.62
CA VAL A 74 28.53 32.87 -19.60
C VAL A 74 29.24 34.02 -20.28
N ASP A 75 30.16 34.70 -19.57
CA ASP A 75 30.94 35.78 -20.11
C ASP A 75 32.41 35.34 -20.25
N VAL A 76 32.99 35.56 -21.39
CA VAL A 76 34.39 35.24 -21.67
C VAL A 76 35.10 36.47 -22.13
N THR A 77 36.16 36.85 -21.41
CA THR A 77 36.95 38.08 -21.68
C THR A 77 38.39 37.67 -21.99
N ASP A 78 38.94 38.17 -23.08
CA ASP A 78 40.36 37.97 -23.41
C ASP A 78 41.27 39.06 -22.75
N ALA A 79 42.60 38.92 -22.90
CA ALA A 79 43.56 39.85 -22.28
C ALA A 79 43.49 41.29 -22.81
N ASN A 80 42.85 41.50 -23.95
CA ASN A 80 42.60 42.85 -24.52
C ASN A 80 41.27 43.46 -24.01
N GLY A 81 40.54 42.76 -23.12
CA GLY A 81 39.27 43.24 -22.62
C GLY A 81 38.08 42.98 -23.57
N CYS A 82 38.29 42.20 -24.62
CA CYS A 82 37.22 41.82 -25.53
C CYS A 82 36.33 40.76 -24.88
N MET A 83 35.03 41.05 -24.74
CA MET A 83 34.05 40.20 -24.06
C MET A 83 33.05 39.63 -25.03
N ILE A 84 32.83 38.30 -24.95
CA ILE A 84 31.72 37.62 -25.57
C ILE A 84 30.84 36.99 -24.46
N PHE A 85 29.55 37.13 -24.57
CA PHE A 85 28.61 36.46 -23.68
C PHE A 85 27.73 35.47 -24.46
N GLN A 86 27.35 34.37 -23.79
CA GLN A 86 26.45 33.35 -24.31
C GLN A 86 25.49 32.91 -23.24
N THR A 87 24.19 32.86 -23.59
CA THR A 87 23.17 32.32 -22.71
C THR A 87 23.04 30.82 -22.93
N VAL A 88 23.03 30.06 -21.83
CA VAL A 88 22.89 28.61 -21.82
C VAL A 88 21.84 28.20 -20.81
N VAL A 89 21.26 27.02 -21.00
CA VAL A 89 20.22 26.46 -20.13
C VAL A 89 20.72 25.14 -19.55
N ILE A 90 20.59 24.99 -18.26
CA ILE A 90 20.68 23.72 -17.57
C ILE A 90 19.25 23.28 -17.25
N ASN A 91 18.85 22.12 -17.72
CA ASN A 91 17.51 21.57 -17.48
C ASN A 91 17.54 20.60 -16.29
N GLU A 92 16.36 20.32 -15.76
CA GLU A 92 16.13 19.26 -14.79
C GLU A 92 15.05 18.30 -15.30
N PRO A 93 15.07 17.02 -14.89
CA PRO A 93 13.99 16.09 -15.16
C PRO A 93 12.76 16.46 -14.33
N ASN A 94 11.59 15.95 -14.73
CA ASN A 94 10.41 16.02 -13.88
C ASN A 94 10.68 15.28 -12.55
N PRO A 95 10.10 15.75 -11.44
CA PRO A 95 10.27 15.05 -10.16
C PRO A 95 9.75 13.60 -10.27
N LEU A 96 10.48 12.67 -9.67
CA LEU A 96 10.05 11.27 -9.55
C LEU A 96 8.96 11.18 -8.50
N PHE A 97 7.78 10.72 -8.88
CA PHE A 97 6.65 10.39 -8.00
C PHE A 97 6.43 8.90 -7.98
N VAL A 98 6.08 8.37 -6.81
CA VAL A 98 5.73 6.97 -6.61
C VAL A 98 4.33 6.90 -6.04
N ASN A 99 3.43 6.20 -6.73
CA ASN A 99 2.14 5.81 -6.19
C ASN A 99 2.16 4.29 -6.00
N ALA A 100 1.76 3.82 -4.83
CA ALA A 100 1.62 2.40 -4.55
C ALA A 100 0.20 2.08 -4.11
N PHE A 101 -0.30 0.92 -4.52
CA PHE A 101 -1.65 0.44 -4.26
C PHE A 101 -1.57 -0.98 -3.72
N SER A 102 -2.54 -1.36 -2.88
CA SER A 102 -2.62 -2.69 -2.30
C SER A 102 -4.00 -3.30 -2.46
N THR A 103 -4.04 -4.63 -2.40
CA THR A 103 -5.23 -5.41 -2.13
C THR A 103 -5.08 -6.05 -0.77
N ASP A 104 -6.06 -5.84 0.08
CA ASP A 104 -6.07 -6.35 1.44
C ASP A 104 -6.29 -7.89 1.48
N ILE A 105 -6.05 -8.46 2.65
CA ILE A 105 -6.18 -9.89 2.91
C ILE A 105 -7.67 -10.28 2.95
N SER A 106 -8.00 -11.41 2.33
CA SER A 106 -9.38 -11.90 2.28
C SER A 106 -9.88 -12.39 3.63
N CYS A 107 -9.09 -13.18 4.36
CA CYS A 107 -9.47 -13.81 5.63
C CYS A 107 -8.41 -13.57 6.70
N PHE A 108 -8.84 -13.43 7.95
CA PHE A 108 -7.93 -13.28 9.09
C PHE A 108 -6.87 -14.38 9.10
N GLY A 109 -5.61 -13.99 9.26
CA GLY A 109 -4.45 -14.87 9.31
C GLY A 109 -3.98 -15.42 7.95
N TYR A 110 -4.59 -15.02 6.83
CA TYR A 110 -4.12 -15.39 5.49
C TYR A 110 -3.01 -14.44 5.04
N CYS A 111 -2.31 -14.83 3.97
CA CYS A 111 -1.29 -14.00 3.33
C CYS A 111 -1.55 -14.00 1.81
N ASP A 112 -2.72 -13.53 1.41
CA ASP A 112 -3.16 -13.46 0.01
C ASP A 112 -3.24 -12.02 -0.51
N GLY A 113 -2.74 -11.06 0.27
CA GLY A 113 -2.63 -9.67 -0.13
C GLY A 113 -1.65 -9.46 -1.28
N SER A 114 -1.76 -8.31 -1.94
CA SER A 114 -0.85 -7.89 -3.01
C SER A 114 -0.60 -6.39 -2.99
N ALA A 115 0.49 -5.97 -3.62
CA ALA A 115 0.78 -4.56 -3.82
C ALA A 115 1.44 -4.33 -5.17
N PHE A 116 1.26 -3.13 -5.75
CA PHE A 116 1.95 -2.70 -6.95
C PHE A 116 2.30 -1.22 -6.89
N SER A 117 3.38 -0.84 -7.60
CA SER A 117 3.89 0.52 -7.67
C SER A 117 3.79 1.06 -9.09
N MET A 118 3.32 2.31 -9.21
CA MET A 118 3.22 3.06 -10.46
C MET A 118 4.04 4.35 -10.36
N PRO A 119 5.32 4.34 -10.69
CA PRO A 119 6.13 5.55 -10.73
C PRO A 119 5.77 6.42 -11.92
N SER A 120 5.98 7.74 -11.77
CA SER A 120 5.84 8.73 -12.83
C SER A 120 6.87 9.84 -12.67
N GLY A 121 7.22 10.54 -13.76
CA GLY A 121 8.31 11.52 -13.73
C GLY A 121 9.67 10.85 -13.64
N GLY A 122 10.71 11.58 -13.18
CA GLY A 122 12.08 11.08 -13.22
C GLY A 122 12.54 10.72 -14.64
N THR A 123 13.51 9.83 -14.73
CA THR A 123 14.08 9.35 -16.00
C THR A 123 14.00 7.82 -16.10
N PRO A 124 13.07 7.24 -16.89
CA PRO A 124 12.99 5.78 -17.04
C PRO A 124 14.26 5.16 -17.64
N PRO A 125 14.51 3.84 -17.42
CA PRO A 125 13.70 2.87 -16.71
C PRO A 125 13.79 3.00 -15.18
N TYR A 126 12.80 2.39 -14.48
CA TYR A 126 12.77 2.36 -13.02
C TYR A 126 13.17 0.99 -12.48
N SER A 127 13.78 0.99 -11.31
CA SER A 127 14.05 -0.21 -10.51
C SER A 127 13.34 -0.10 -9.16
N TYR A 128 13.00 -1.24 -8.59
CA TYR A 128 12.17 -1.35 -7.39
C TYR A 128 12.90 -2.13 -6.32
N LEU A 129 12.70 -1.76 -5.06
CA LEU A 129 13.13 -2.52 -3.91
C LEU A 129 12.09 -2.39 -2.80
N TRP A 130 11.37 -3.47 -2.56
CA TRP A 130 10.40 -3.55 -1.48
C TRP A 130 11.06 -3.96 -0.16
N SER A 131 10.43 -3.59 0.95
CA SER A 131 10.90 -3.94 2.31
C SER A 131 11.01 -5.44 2.57
N ASN A 132 10.31 -6.27 1.81
CA ASN A 132 10.41 -7.74 1.86
C ASN A 132 11.49 -8.32 0.92
N GLY A 133 12.28 -7.46 0.26
CA GLY A 133 13.37 -7.85 -0.64
C GLY A 133 12.97 -8.11 -2.09
N ASN A 134 11.69 -8.00 -2.47
CA ASN A 134 11.27 -8.09 -3.87
C ASN A 134 11.73 -6.89 -4.68
N ILE A 135 11.98 -7.11 -5.98
CA ILE A 135 12.53 -6.12 -6.92
C ILE A 135 11.65 -5.88 -8.15
N THR A 136 10.42 -6.36 -8.13
CA THR A 136 9.44 -6.19 -9.21
C THR A 136 8.48 -5.03 -8.92
N ASP A 137 7.82 -4.50 -9.93
CA ASP A 137 6.81 -3.46 -9.78
C ASP A 137 5.56 -3.93 -9.02
N ASN A 138 5.31 -5.23 -9.00
CA ASN A 138 4.21 -5.88 -8.30
C ASN A 138 4.71 -7.00 -7.39
N ILE A 139 4.05 -7.18 -6.26
CA ILE A 139 4.32 -8.23 -5.27
C ILE A 139 3.02 -8.85 -4.77
N SER A 140 3.04 -10.13 -4.44
CA SER A 140 1.87 -10.90 -4.02
C SER A 140 2.21 -11.83 -2.86
N VAL A 141 1.20 -12.54 -2.34
CA VAL A 141 1.32 -13.43 -1.18
C VAL A 141 1.82 -12.67 0.04
N LEU A 142 1.19 -11.52 0.29
CA LEU A 142 1.56 -10.63 1.38
C LEU A 142 0.64 -10.85 2.58
N CYS A 143 1.25 -10.90 3.76
CA CYS A 143 0.52 -10.90 5.03
C CYS A 143 0.17 -9.46 5.46
N ALA A 144 -0.67 -9.30 6.48
CA ALA A 144 -0.97 -8.01 7.05
C ALA A 144 0.31 -7.32 7.56
N GLY A 145 0.46 -6.04 7.26
CA GLY A 145 1.63 -5.28 7.66
C GLY A 145 1.91 -4.07 6.76
N ALA A 146 2.95 -3.34 7.15
CA ALA A 146 3.44 -2.20 6.38
C ALA A 146 4.51 -2.64 5.38
N TYR A 147 4.38 -2.17 4.14
CA TYR A 147 5.33 -2.41 3.06
C TYR A 147 5.83 -1.08 2.52
N ILE A 148 7.13 -0.99 2.32
CA ILE A 148 7.80 0.18 1.77
C ILE A 148 8.37 -0.21 0.42
N VAL A 149 8.14 0.62 -0.60
CA VAL A 149 8.81 0.49 -1.89
C VAL A 149 9.75 1.68 -2.11
N ASN A 150 11.01 1.38 -2.39
CA ASN A 150 11.98 2.32 -2.93
C ASN A 150 11.97 2.18 -4.45
N VAL A 151 11.70 3.26 -5.15
CA VAL A 151 11.82 3.32 -6.60
C VAL A 151 13.00 4.20 -6.97
N THR A 152 13.85 3.69 -7.82
CA THR A 152 15.04 4.40 -8.32
C THR A 152 14.95 4.50 -9.84
N ASP A 153 15.13 5.68 -10.38
CA ASP A 153 15.16 5.94 -11.82
C ASP A 153 16.56 5.69 -12.42
N SER A 154 16.71 5.84 -13.74
CA SER A 154 17.99 5.61 -14.42
C SER A 154 19.09 6.62 -14.08
N ASN A 155 18.75 7.75 -13.51
CA ASN A 155 19.68 8.77 -13.00
C ASN A 155 20.04 8.58 -11.53
N ASN A 156 19.56 7.49 -10.88
CA ASN A 156 19.69 7.18 -9.47
C ASN A 156 18.90 8.15 -8.55
N CYS A 157 17.88 8.82 -9.07
CA CYS A 157 16.92 9.56 -8.23
C CYS A 157 16.02 8.56 -7.53
N VAL A 158 15.84 8.71 -6.22
CA VAL A 158 15.07 7.78 -5.40
C VAL A 158 13.83 8.48 -4.84
N ASN A 159 12.71 7.78 -4.88
CA ASN A 159 11.52 8.15 -4.12
C ASN A 159 10.92 6.92 -3.45
N ILE A 160 10.23 7.13 -2.34
CA ILE A 160 9.79 6.07 -1.41
C ILE A 160 8.30 6.24 -1.15
N GLU A 161 7.57 5.13 -1.17
CA GLU A 161 6.17 5.08 -0.79
C GLU A 161 5.94 3.98 0.24
N THR A 162 4.97 4.20 1.14
CA THR A 162 4.59 3.23 2.17
C THR A 162 3.11 2.94 2.05
N LEU A 163 2.75 1.66 2.06
CA LEU A 163 1.38 1.20 2.11
C LEU A 163 1.18 0.21 3.27
N VAL A 164 -0.06 0.03 3.67
CA VAL A 164 -0.44 -0.93 4.71
C VAL A 164 -1.45 -1.91 4.12
N ILE A 165 -1.16 -3.19 4.25
CA ILE A 165 -2.11 -4.27 3.96
C ILE A 165 -2.77 -4.64 5.27
N VAL A 166 -4.10 -4.62 5.29
CA VAL A 166 -4.88 -4.96 6.47
C VAL A 166 -5.57 -6.32 6.31
N GLU A 167 -5.92 -6.93 7.43
CA GLU A 167 -6.73 -8.15 7.48
C GLU A 167 -8.06 -7.84 8.18
N PRO A 168 -9.15 -8.55 7.83
CA PRO A 168 -10.40 -8.44 8.55
C PRO A 168 -10.26 -8.97 9.97
N SER A 169 -11.20 -8.64 10.86
CA SER A 169 -11.25 -9.25 12.19
C SER A 169 -11.55 -10.75 12.07
N ALA A 170 -11.00 -11.55 12.99
CA ALA A 170 -11.21 -12.99 13.00
C ALA A 170 -12.71 -13.32 13.08
N LEU A 171 -13.20 -14.15 12.14
CA LEU A 171 -14.56 -14.68 12.20
C LEU A 171 -14.64 -15.67 13.36
N SER A 172 -15.60 -15.51 14.25
CA SER A 172 -15.86 -16.38 15.39
C SER A 172 -17.35 -16.71 15.47
N ILE A 173 -17.66 -17.90 15.98
CA ILE A 173 -19.02 -18.42 16.09
C ILE A 173 -19.24 -19.03 17.48
N SER A 174 -20.47 -18.91 17.98
CA SER A 174 -21.00 -19.77 19.04
C SER A 174 -22.41 -20.16 18.67
N VAL A 175 -22.79 -21.41 18.96
CA VAL A 175 -24.12 -21.94 18.66
C VAL A 175 -24.82 -22.35 19.95
N ASP A 176 -25.97 -21.73 20.20
CA ASP A 176 -26.85 -22.10 21.31
C ASP A 176 -28.02 -22.95 20.80
N SER A 177 -28.55 -23.81 21.67
CA SER A 177 -29.71 -24.61 21.41
C SER A 177 -30.78 -24.41 22.46
N THR A 178 -32.04 -24.56 22.06
CA THR A 178 -33.16 -24.77 22.97
C THR A 178 -33.61 -26.22 22.82
N ASP A 179 -33.65 -26.95 23.93
CA ASP A 179 -34.08 -28.34 23.94
C ASP A 179 -35.59 -28.48 23.65
N GLU A 180 -35.96 -29.65 23.23
CA GLU A 180 -37.36 -30.00 23.03
C GLU A 180 -38.15 -29.94 24.34
N THR A 181 -39.30 -29.24 24.34
CA THR A 181 -40.16 -29.08 25.53
C THR A 181 -41.32 -30.07 25.61
N SER A 182 -41.65 -30.70 24.50
CA SER A 182 -42.84 -31.59 24.42
C SER A 182 -42.71 -32.55 23.23
N ALA A 183 -41.98 -33.54 23.22
CA ALA A 183 -41.91 -34.56 22.14
C ALA A 183 -42.57 -34.22 20.78
N LEU A 184 -42.53 -32.94 20.37
CA LEU A 184 -43.17 -32.39 19.17
C LEU A 184 -42.17 -31.77 18.18
N ASN A 185 -40.86 -32.05 18.36
CA ASN A 185 -39.79 -31.47 17.57
C ASN A 185 -39.81 -29.94 17.62
N ASP A 186 -39.97 -29.35 18.79
CA ASP A 186 -40.03 -27.89 19.00
C ASP A 186 -38.68 -27.27 19.43
N GLY A 187 -37.59 -28.01 19.31
CA GLY A 187 -36.24 -27.51 19.55
C GLY A 187 -35.80 -26.44 18.57
N SER A 188 -34.78 -25.69 18.93
CA SER A 188 -34.17 -24.67 18.03
C SER A 188 -32.68 -24.58 18.22
N VAL A 189 -31.99 -24.04 17.21
CA VAL A 189 -30.58 -23.68 17.26
C VAL A 189 -30.35 -22.29 16.69
N THR A 190 -29.45 -21.53 17.29
CA THR A 190 -29.12 -20.16 16.88
C THR A 190 -27.60 -19.98 16.85
N ALA A 191 -27.07 -19.58 15.73
CA ALA A 191 -25.66 -19.21 15.58
C ALA A 191 -25.47 -17.71 15.86
N PHE A 192 -24.52 -17.37 16.70
CA PHE A 192 -24.08 -16.01 16.99
C PHE A 192 -22.68 -15.80 16.42
N LEU A 193 -22.52 -14.77 15.60
CA LEU A 193 -21.29 -14.47 14.88
C LEU A 193 -20.67 -13.18 15.38
N ASN A 194 -19.33 -13.14 15.36
CA ASN A 194 -18.57 -11.92 15.57
C ASN A 194 -17.36 -11.92 14.63
N GLY A 195 -17.00 -10.75 14.06
CA GLY A 195 -15.88 -10.61 13.13
C GLY A 195 -16.22 -11.08 11.72
N GLY A 196 -15.16 -11.31 10.91
CA GLY A 196 -15.28 -11.53 9.47
C GLY A 196 -15.84 -10.32 8.72
N VAL A 197 -16.28 -10.54 7.50
CA VAL A 197 -16.88 -9.51 6.63
C VAL A 197 -18.35 -9.85 6.37
N PRO A 198 -19.32 -9.06 6.88
CA PRO A 198 -20.73 -9.27 6.55
C PRO A 198 -20.98 -9.09 5.04
N ALA A 199 -21.92 -9.81 4.38
CA ALA A 199 -23.00 -10.66 4.88
C ALA A 199 -22.55 -12.13 5.09
N TYR A 200 -23.33 -12.84 5.93
CA TYR A 200 -23.04 -14.26 6.24
C TYR A 200 -24.04 -15.20 5.59
N ALA A 201 -23.56 -16.32 5.06
CA ALA A 201 -24.36 -17.43 4.56
C ALA A 201 -24.26 -18.62 5.52
N TYR A 202 -25.36 -19.30 5.79
CA TYR A 202 -25.45 -20.42 6.72
C TYR A 202 -25.74 -21.70 5.95
N ALA A 203 -25.06 -22.78 6.30
CA ALA A 203 -25.33 -24.14 5.80
C ALA A 203 -25.44 -25.08 6.99
N TRP A 204 -26.67 -25.36 7.43
CA TRP A 204 -26.95 -26.28 8.52
C TRP A 204 -26.99 -27.73 8.05
N SER A 205 -26.63 -28.69 8.92
CA SER A 205 -26.62 -30.13 8.64
C SER A 205 -27.99 -30.69 8.26
N ASN A 206 -29.08 -30.02 8.63
CA ASN A 206 -30.45 -30.38 8.22
C ASN A 206 -30.85 -29.80 6.84
N GLY A 207 -29.95 -29.14 6.14
CA GLY A 207 -30.21 -28.46 4.85
C GLY A 207 -30.77 -27.05 4.96
N GLY A 208 -30.98 -26.54 6.18
CA GLY A 208 -31.42 -25.17 6.40
C GLY A 208 -30.36 -24.13 6.05
N ALA A 209 -30.79 -22.98 5.53
CA ALA A 209 -29.92 -21.84 5.17
C ALA A 209 -30.27 -20.54 5.93
N VAL A 210 -31.22 -20.61 6.86
CA VAL A 210 -31.62 -19.44 7.69
C VAL A 210 -31.11 -19.59 9.12
N ASN A 211 -31.01 -18.50 9.83
CA ASN A 211 -30.63 -18.46 11.23
C ASN A 211 -31.63 -17.56 11.99
N PRO A 212 -32.30 -18.04 13.04
CA PRO A 212 -32.20 -19.36 13.65
C PRO A 212 -32.92 -20.48 12.87
N GLN A 213 -32.60 -21.74 13.20
CA GLN A 213 -33.38 -22.92 12.83
C GLN A 213 -34.34 -23.26 13.97
N VAL A 214 -35.58 -23.61 13.62
CA VAL A 214 -36.66 -23.93 14.58
C VAL A 214 -37.38 -25.22 14.18
N ASN A 215 -38.23 -25.77 15.07
CA ASN A 215 -38.96 -27.01 14.89
C ASN A 215 -38.04 -28.22 14.64
N LEU A 216 -37.01 -28.29 15.49
CA LEU A 216 -35.99 -29.30 15.37
C LEU A 216 -36.24 -30.48 16.29
N ALA A 217 -36.05 -31.71 15.72
CA ALA A 217 -35.99 -32.95 16.51
C ALA A 217 -34.69 -32.98 17.35
N PRO A 218 -34.67 -33.80 18.41
CA PRO A 218 -33.44 -34.06 19.14
C PRO A 218 -32.33 -34.59 18.23
N GLY A 219 -31.11 -34.06 18.38
CA GLY A 219 -29.98 -34.45 17.57
C GLY A 219 -28.84 -33.45 17.55
N LEU A 220 -27.75 -33.83 16.92
CA LEU A 220 -26.60 -32.97 16.69
C LEU A 220 -26.86 -32.07 15.44
N TYR A 221 -26.70 -30.79 15.60
CA TYR A 221 -26.77 -29.80 14.52
C TYR A 221 -25.43 -29.13 14.35
N THR A 222 -24.86 -29.20 13.14
CA THR A 222 -23.66 -28.48 12.75
C THR A 222 -24.04 -27.37 11.80
N VAL A 223 -23.28 -26.30 11.81
CA VAL A 223 -23.42 -25.20 10.87
C VAL A 223 -22.05 -24.78 10.32
N ASP A 224 -21.98 -24.64 9.01
CA ASP A 224 -20.89 -23.93 8.33
C ASP A 224 -21.39 -22.52 8.01
N VAL A 225 -20.63 -21.51 8.41
CA VAL A 225 -20.92 -20.12 8.11
C VAL A 225 -19.83 -19.57 7.23
N THR A 226 -20.23 -19.00 6.10
CA THR A 226 -19.34 -18.35 5.15
C THR A 226 -19.61 -16.85 5.16
N ASP A 227 -18.58 -16.04 5.32
CA ASP A 227 -18.67 -14.59 5.24
C ASP A 227 -18.60 -14.08 3.77
N ALA A 228 -18.70 -12.75 3.57
CA ALA A 228 -18.71 -12.15 2.23
C ALA A 228 -17.39 -12.35 1.46
N ASN A 229 -16.28 -12.57 2.16
CA ASN A 229 -14.97 -12.84 1.55
C ASN A 229 -14.71 -14.33 1.30
N GLY A 230 -15.65 -15.20 1.68
CA GLY A 230 -15.53 -16.65 1.53
C GLY A 230 -14.81 -17.34 2.70
N CYS A 231 -14.58 -16.65 3.81
CA CYS A 231 -14.01 -17.25 5.02
C CYS A 231 -15.05 -18.12 5.71
N ILE A 232 -14.68 -19.35 6.06
CA ILE A 232 -15.60 -20.36 6.62
C ILE A 232 -15.22 -20.64 8.07
N ILE A 233 -16.25 -20.72 8.92
CA ILE A 233 -16.14 -21.23 10.29
C ILE A 233 -17.29 -22.18 10.58
N SER A 234 -17.02 -23.19 11.39
CA SER A 234 -18.01 -24.22 11.74
C SER A 234 -18.14 -24.35 13.24
N ASP A 235 -19.34 -24.64 13.70
CA ASP A 235 -19.62 -25.00 15.09
C ASP A 235 -20.81 -25.95 15.16
N ALA A 236 -21.08 -26.52 16.32
CA ALA A 236 -22.12 -27.50 16.51
C ALA A 236 -22.73 -27.42 17.92
N THR A 237 -24.01 -27.75 18.00
CA THR A 237 -24.71 -27.88 19.28
C THR A 237 -25.68 -29.07 19.23
N PHE A 238 -26.15 -29.52 20.39
CA PHE A 238 -27.04 -30.63 20.51
C PHE A 238 -28.41 -30.15 21.05
N VAL A 239 -29.47 -30.50 20.36
CA VAL A 239 -30.87 -30.37 20.85
C VAL A 239 -31.20 -31.64 21.61
N ASN A 240 -31.44 -31.56 22.91
CA ASN A 240 -31.82 -32.71 23.74
C ASN A 240 -33.29 -33.07 23.57
N ALA A 241 -33.57 -34.36 23.72
CA ALA A 241 -34.95 -34.81 23.76
C ALA A 241 -35.66 -34.36 25.04
N TYR A 242 -36.95 -34.10 24.92
CA TYR A 242 -37.78 -33.88 26.08
C TYR A 242 -37.66 -35.04 27.06
N ASN A 243 -37.29 -34.74 28.28
CA ASN A 243 -37.23 -35.72 29.37
C ASN A 243 -38.36 -35.48 30.37
N PRO A 244 -39.44 -36.26 30.32
CA PRO A 244 -40.57 -36.05 31.20
C PRO A 244 -40.33 -36.45 32.67
N THR A 245 -39.11 -36.93 33.01
CA THR A 245 -38.76 -37.29 34.36
C THR A 245 -38.51 -36.07 35.26
N GLY A 246 -39.53 -35.37 35.60
CA GLY A 246 -39.60 -34.74 36.89
C GLY A 246 -39.70 -35.83 37.96
N VAL A 247 -38.53 -36.29 38.46
CA VAL A 247 -38.52 -37.15 39.65
C VAL A 247 -39.05 -36.30 40.80
N ILE A 248 -40.36 -36.44 41.11
CA ILE A 248 -40.91 -35.94 42.34
C ILE A 248 -40.36 -36.86 43.45
N ASN A 249 -39.36 -36.40 44.15
CA ASN A 249 -38.76 -37.10 45.29
C ASN A 249 -39.75 -37.04 46.46
N ILE A 250 -40.77 -37.96 46.44
CA ILE A 250 -41.68 -38.12 47.54
C ILE A 250 -40.88 -38.83 48.64
N LYS A 251 -40.42 -38.10 49.66
CA LYS A 251 -39.95 -38.72 50.92
C LYS A 251 -41.16 -39.43 51.55
N ASN A 252 -41.28 -40.70 51.28
CA ASN A 252 -42.31 -41.53 51.99
C ASN A 252 -41.66 -42.24 53.17
N THR A 253 -42.17 -42.01 54.36
CA THR A 253 -41.82 -42.68 55.58
C THR A 253 -42.55 -43.98 55.80
N ASP A 254 -43.48 -44.39 54.91
CA ASP A 254 -44.21 -45.65 55.01
C ASP A 254 -44.13 -46.48 53.71
N LYS A 255 -43.94 -47.77 53.89
CA LYS A 255 -43.64 -48.80 52.90
C LYS A 255 -44.79 -49.20 52.01
N THR A 256 -45.50 -48.34 51.32
CA THR A 256 -46.49 -48.84 50.32
C THR A 256 -46.61 -47.96 49.11
N VAL A 257 -46.29 -48.55 47.97
CA VAL A 257 -46.61 -48.11 46.58
C VAL A 257 -46.12 -46.75 46.17
N ILE A 258 -45.00 -46.76 45.44
CA ILE A 258 -44.57 -45.59 44.68
C ILE A 258 -45.45 -45.51 43.38
N LYS A 259 -46.30 -44.51 43.28
CA LYS A 259 -46.87 -44.09 41.99
C LYS A 259 -45.95 -43.14 41.34
N VAL A 260 -45.54 -43.45 40.12
CA VAL A 260 -44.77 -42.51 39.25
C VAL A 260 -45.78 -41.98 38.26
N THR A 261 -46.06 -40.67 38.33
CA THR A 261 -46.88 -39.96 37.35
C THR A 261 -45.98 -39.08 36.52
N ASP A 262 -46.23 -38.99 35.21
CA ASP A 262 -45.59 -38.02 34.37
C ASP A 262 -46.09 -36.60 34.64
N VAL A 263 -45.47 -35.59 34.01
CA VAL A 263 -45.85 -34.17 34.17
C VAL A 263 -47.27 -33.85 33.71
N LEU A 264 -47.96 -34.80 33.03
CA LEU A 264 -49.34 -34.70 32.63
C LEU A 264 -50.28 -35.41 33.62
N GLY A 265 -49.76 -35.96 34.70
CA GLY A 265 -50.52 -36.68 35.72
C GLY A 265 -50.92 -38.12 35.33
N GLN A 266 -50.28 -38.69 34.31
CA GLN A 266 -50.54 -40.05 33.88
C GLN A 266 -49.73 -41.06 34.69
N GLU A 267 -50.29 -42.16 35.15
CA GLU A 267 -49.65 -43.23 35.89
C GLU A 267 -48.85 -44.14 34.96
N THR A 268 -47.54 -44.24 35.18
CA THR A 268 -46.68 -45.22 34.49
C THR A 268 -46.48 -46.46 35.34
N PRO A 269 -46.59 -47.67 34.77
CA PRO A 269 -46.37 -48.91 35.56
C PRO A 269 -44.88 -49.08 35.87
N TYR A 270 -44.57 -49.13 37.18
CA TYR A 270 -43.20 -49.44 37.67
C TYR A 270 -42.89 -50.89 37.40
N ARG A 271 -41.88 -51.18 36.54
CA ARG A 271 -41.29 -52.54 36.46
C ARG A 271 -40.01 -52.58 37.30
N ARG A 272 -39.98 -53.47 38.29
CA ARG A 272 -38.74 -53.87 38.95
C ARG A 272 -37.92 -54.74 38.01
N ASN A 273 -36.70 -54.38 37.75
CA ASN A 273 -35.67 -55.34 37.31
C ASN A 273 -35.09 -56.05 38.56
#